data_910fdc9bca95b1b82717251d62e4d6d5
#
_entry.id   910fdc9bca95b1b82717251d62e4d6d5
#
_cell.length_a   1.000
_cell.length_b   1.000
_cell.length_c   1.000
_cell.angle_alpha   90.00
_cell.angle_beta   90.00
_cell.angle_gamma   90.00
#
_symmetry.space_group_name_H-M   'P 1'
#
loop_
_entity.id
_entity.type
_entity.pdbx_description
1 polymer ?
#
loop_
_entity_poly.entity_id
_entity_poly.type
_entity_poly.pdbx_seq_one_letter_code
_entity_poly.pdbx_strand_id
1 'polypeptide(L)'
;MNLTVGVSDMKVSDDPKSVLVTYSLGSCIGVAIYDPVARIGGLLHFMLPESSLDPSKAKKNPYMFADTGIPALFKSAYQLGAKKQRIKVVVAGGAQILDQQGFFNIGKRNDMATRKIFHRNNVIIDHRDVGGNVNRTIRLAIKDGETSMKVSGRGEKKICLI
;
A
#
# COMPACT_ATOMS: atom_id res chain seq x y z
N MET A 1 -16.79 -7.87 6.50
CA MET A 1 -15.91 -9.04 6.24
C MET A 1 -14.50 -8.57 5.96
N ASN A 2 -13.55 -9.11 6.69
CA ASN A 2 -12.15 -8.74 6.51
C ASN A 2 -11.52 -9.56 5.39
N LEU A 3 -10.90 -8.87 4.44
CA LEU A 3 -10.09 -9.47 3.38
C LEU A 3 -8.63 -9.16 3.67
N THR A 4 -7.88 -10.18 4.02
CA THR A 4 -6.45 -9.99 4.36
C THR A 4 -5.62 -9.94 3.08
N VAL A 5 -4.80 -8.90 2.99
CA VAL A 5 -3.78 -8.76 1.95
C VAL A 5 -2.46 -9.20 2.55
N GLY A 6 -1.93 -10.32 2.08
CA GLY A 6 -0.66 -10.86 2.55
C GLY A 6 0.53 -10.12 1.98
N VAL A 7 1.72 -10.58 2.33
CA VAL A 7 2.97 -10.06 1.76
C VAL A 7 3.02 -10.40 0.28
N SER A 8 3.39 -9.44 -0.55
CA SER A 8 3.42 -9.57 -2.02
C SER A 8 2.06 -9.95 -2.58
N ASP A 9 1.03 -9.29 -2.08
CA ASP A 9 -0.36 -9.54 -2.46
C ASP A 9 -1.08 -8.20 -2.68
N MET A 10 -2.19 -8.27 -3.38
CA MET A 10 -3.00 -7.09 -3.67
C MET A 10 -4.46 -7.51 -3.80
N LYS A 11 -5.35 -6.70 -3.25
CA LYS A 11 -6.80 -6.90 -3.42
C LYS A 11 -7.47 -5.58 -3.69
N VAL A 12 -8.50 -5.63 -4.54
CA VAL A 12 -9.40 -4.51 -4.77
C VAL A 12 -10.83 -5.00 -4.51
N SER A 13 -11.70 -4.09 -4.11
CA SER A 13 -13.08 -4.45 -3.81
C SER A 13 -14.03 -3.27 -4.04
N ASP A 14 -15.23 -3.58 -4.51
CA ASP A 14 -16.36 -2.66 -4.58
C ASP A 14 -17.49 -3.07 -3.62
N ASP A 15 -17.25 -4.08 -2.78
CA ASP A 15 -18.23 -4.59 -1.82
C ASP A 15 -18.21 -3.74 -0.55
N PRO A 16 -19.30 -3.01 -0.23
CA PRO A 16 -19.31 -2.15 0.95
C PRO A 16 -19.18 -2.90 2.28
N LYS A 17 -19.36 -4.22 2.28
CA LYS A 17 -19.18 -5.04 3.48
C LYS A 17 -17.71 -5.41 3.72
N SER A 18 -16.82 -5.17 2.76
CA SER A 18 -15.43 -5.57 2.86
C SER A 18 -14.59 -4.53 3.59
N VAL A 19 -13.63 -5.04 4.36
CA VAL A 19 -12.53 -4.27 4.94
C VAL A 19 -11.23 -4.92 4.48
N LEU A 20 -10.39 -4.18 3.77
CA LEU A 20 -9.08 -4.67 3.35
C LEU A 20 -8.08 -4.42 4.47
N VAL A 21 -7.31 -5.45 4.83
CA VAL A 21 -6.38 -5.37 5.96
C VAL A 21 -5.04 -5.95 5.54
N THR A 22 -3.95 -5.27 5.87
CA THR A 22 -2.61 -5.83 5.77
C THR A 22 -1.85 -5.62 7.06
N TYR A 23 -1.16 -6.66 7.52
CA TYR A 23 -0.50 -6.71 8.83
C TYR A 23 1.01 -6.64 8.69
N SER A 24 1.65 -6.24 9.76
CA SER A 24 3.10 -6.38 9.96
C SER A 24 3.94 -5.73 8.87
N LEU A 25 3.57 -4.51 8.50
CA LEU A 25 4.39 -3.71 7.58
C LEU A 25 5.65 -3.24 8.33
N GLY A 26 6.76 -3.91 8.09
CA GLY A 26 8.08 -3.49 8.54
C GLY A 26 8.76 -2.67 7.46
N SER A 27 9.76 -3.24 6.78
CA SER A 27 10.42 -2.60 5.63
C SER A 27 9.52 -2.56 4.39
N CYS A 28 8.52 -3.43 4.33
CA CYS A 28 7.52 -3.42 3.26
C CYS A 28 6.69 -2.14 3.27
N ILE A 29 6.04 -1.87 2.14
CA ILE A 29 5.12 -0.74 2.02
C ILE A 29 3.70 -1.26 1.75
N GLY A 30 2.74 -0.68 2.46
CA GLY A 30 1.32 -0.82 2.16
C GLY A 30 0.83 0.42 1.44
N VAL A 31 0.15 0.22 0.32
CA VAL A 31 -0.48 1.30 -0.45
C VAL A 31 -1.98 1.05 -0.46
N ALA A 32 -2.73 1.96 0.15
CA ALA A 32 -4.18 1.93 0.13
C ALA A 32 -4.68 3.01 -0.81
N ILE A 33 -5.60 2.65 -1.69
CA ILE A 33 -6.25 3.59 -2.61
C ILE A 33 -7.76 3.48 -2.47
N TYR A 34 -8.45 4.61 -2.68
CA TYR A 34 -9.90 4.64 -2.59
C TYR A 34 -10.50 5.71 -3.49
N ASP A 35 -11.51 5.33 -4.27
CA ASP A 35 -12.35 6.26 -5.03
C ASP A 35 -13.65 6.50 -4.26
N PRO A 36 -13.85 7.68 -3.67
CA PRO A 36 -15.02 7.93 -2.80
C PRO A 36 -16.34 8.03 -3.57
N VAL A 37 -16.31 8.29 -4.85
CA VAL A 37 -17.52 8.35 -5.67
C VAL A 37 -17.97 6.96 -6.09
N ALA A 38 -17.05 6.16 -6.63
CA ALA A 38 -17.35 4.79 -7.04
C ALA A 38 -17.41 3.82 -5.86
N ARG A 39 -16.86 4.20 -4.69
CA ARG A 39 -16.71 3.35 -3.50
C ARG A 39 -15.95 2.07 -3.80
N ILE A 40 -14.82 2.24 -4.45
CA ILE A 40 -13.90 1.17 -4.80
C ILE A 40 -12.60 1.42 -4.08
N GLY A 41 -12.10 0.41 -3.39
CA GLY A 41 -10.82 0.49 -2.68
C GLY A 41 -9.89 -0.64 -3.05
N GLY A 42 -8.60 -0.41 -2.81
CA GLY A 42 -7.57 -1.40 -3.02
C GLY A 42 -6.44 -1.26 -2.02
N LEU A 43 -5.75 -2.36 -1.81
CA LEU A 43 -4.62 -2.43 -0.89
C LEU A 43 -3.56 -3.34 -1.46
N LEU A 44 -2.33 -2.84 -1.50
CA LEU A 44 -1.14 -3.56 -1.98
C LEU A 44 -0.12 -3.62 -0.85
N HIS A 45 0.53 -4.77 -0.70
CA HIS A 45 1.64 -4.97 0.23
C HIS A 45 2.85 -5.47 -0.56
N PHE A 46 3.77 -4.57 -0.92
CA PHE A 46 4.95 -4.97 -1.69
C PHE A 46 6.21 -4.99 -0.82
N MET A 47 7.22 -5.76 -1.26
CA MET A 47 8.44 -6.01 -0.49
C MET A 47 9.66 -5.24 -0.96
N LEU A 48 9.78 -5.02 -2.26
CA LEU A 48 11.03 -4.55 -2.89
C LEU A 48 10.75 -3.40 -3.83
N PRO A 49 11.74 -2.52 -4.04
CA PRO A 49 11.49 -1.29 -4.80
C PRO A 49 11.38 -1.49 -6.31
N GLU A 50 12.14 -2.43 -6.88
CA GLU A 50 12.26 -2.52 -8.33
C GLU A 50 12.27 -3.96 -8.82
N SER A 51 11.49 -4.23 -9.87
CA SER A 51 11.40 -5.55 -10.50
C SER A 51 12.73 -5.99 -11.14
N SER A 52 13.61 -5.07 -11.45
CA SER A 52 14.94 -5.37 -11.98
C SER A 52 15.83 -6.12 -10.98
N LEU A 53 15.49 -6.08 -9.69
CA LEU A 53 16.21 -6.83 -8.66
C LEU A 53 16.03 -8.34 -8.83
N ASP A 54 14.88 -8.78 -9.34
CA ASP A 54 14.61 -10.17 -9.64
C ASP A 54 13.51 -10.26 -10.70
N PRO A 55 13.89 -10.15 -11.99
CA PRO A 55 12.90 -10.16 -13.08
C PRO A 55 12.08 -11.44 -13.17
N SER A 56 12.67 -12.56 -12.79
CA SER A 56 11.98 -13.86 -12.80
C SER A 56 10.83 -13.88 -11.79
N LYS A 57 11.08 -13.39 -10.56
CA LYS A 57 10.04 -13.29 -9.54
C LYS A 57 8.98 -12.27 -9.92
N ALA A 58 9.37 -11.18 -10.57
CA ALA A 58 8.44 -10.15 -11.00
C ALA A 58 7.41 -10.69 -12.00
N LYS A 59 7.83 -11.59 -12.89
CA LYS A 59 6.91 -12.25 -13.82
C LYS A 59 5.91 -13.15 -13.12
N LYS A 60 6.37 -13.85 -12.09
CA LYS A 60 5.50 -14.77 -11.33
C LYS A 60 4.59 -14.03 -10.37
N ASN A 61 5.08 -12.95 -9.76
CA ASN A 61 4.32 -12.17 -8.79
C ASN A 61 4.65 -10.69 -8.91
N PRO A 62 3.88 -9.93 -9.70
CA PRO A 62 4.13 -8.49 -9.87
C PRO A 62 3.89 -7.68 -8.61
N TYR A 63 3.18 -8.22 -7.62
CA TYR A 63 2.86 -7.49 -6.39
C TYR A 63 4.02 -7.45 -5.40
N MET A 64 5.11 -8.14 -5.68
CA MET A 64 6.30 -8.11 -4.83
C MET A 64 7.07 -6.80 -4.93
N PHE A 65 6.93 -6.07 -6.03
CA PHE A 65 7.75 -4.89 -6.36
C PHE A 65 6.90 -3.65 -6.53
N ALA A 66 7.44 -2.49 -6.13
CA ALA A 66 6.73 -1.22 -6.27
C ALA A 66 6.39 -0.90 -7.72
N ASP A 67 7.35 -1.02 -8.62
CA ASP A 67 7.19 -0.60 -10.02
C ASP A 67 6.22 -1.46 -10.82
N THR A 68 5.98 -2.69 -10.41
CA THR A 68 4.98 -3.57 -11.03
C THR A 68 3.68 -3.64 -10.22
N GLY A 69 3.78 -3.58 -8.90
CA GLY A 69 2.62 -3.71 -8.01
C GLY A 69 1.73 -2.47 -7.99
N ILE A 70 2.32 -1.28 -7.92
CA ILE A 70 1.53 -0.05 -7.88
C ILE A 70 0.70 0.14 -9.16
N PRO A 71 1.27 -0.02 -10.37
CA PRO A 71 0.44 0.02 -11.57
C PRO A 71 -0.66 -1.04 -11.59
N ALA A 72 -0.37 -2.26 -11.13
CA ALA A 72 -1.36 -3.34 -11.10
C ALA A 72 -2.52 -3.00 -10.15
N LEU A 73 -2.23 -2.39 -9.00
CA LEU A 73 -3.24 -1.94 -8.05
C LEU A 73 -4.20 -0.95 -8.70
N PHE A 74 -3.67 0.08 -9.34
CA PHE A 74 -4.48 1.11 -9.99
C PHE A 74 -5.30 0.54 -11.15
N LYS A 75 -4.68 -0.29 -11.99
CA LYS A 75 -5.38 -0.92 -13.12
C LYS A 75 -6.54 -1.79 -12.64
N SER A 76 -6.34 -2.55 -11.57
CA SER A 76 -7.40 -3.39 -11.02
C SER A 76 -8.56 -2.55 -10.49
N ALA A 77 -8.27 -1.42 -9.85
CA ALA A 77 -9.30 -0.51 -9.39
C ALA A 77 -10.05 0.13 -10.56
N TYR A 78 -9.35 0.50 -11.63
CA TYR A 78 -9.98 1.06 -12.85
C TYR A 78 -10.94 0.06 -13.48
N GLN A 79 -10.59 -1.22 -13.49
CA GLN A 79 -11.44 -2.27 -14.05
C GLN A 79 -12.77 -2.40 -13.31
N LEU A 80 -12.80 -2.05 -12.02
CA LEU A 80 -14.04 -2.02 -11.24
C LEU A 80 -14.82 -0.71 -11.42
N GLY A 81 -14.21 0.31 -11.99
CA GLY A 81 -14.88 1.59 -12.23
C GLY A 81 -14.29 2.79 -11.51
N ALA A 82 -13.19 2.62 -10.79
CA ALA A 82 -12.50 3.76 -10.16
C ALA A 82 -11.89 4.68 -11.21
N LYS A 83 -11.79 5.96 -10.89
CA LYS A 83 -11.17 6.94 -11.79
C LYS A 83 -9.98 7.60 -11.10
N LYS A 84 -8.87 7.71 -11.85
CA LYS A 84 -7.61 8.25 -11.35
C LYS A 84 -7.79 9.59 -10.65
N GLN A 85 -8.58 10.50 -11.23
CA GLN A 85 -8.75 11.85 -10.71
C GLN A 85 -9.41 11.89 -9.33
N ARG A 86 -10.12 10.84 -8.96
CA ARG A 86 -10.84 10.76 -7.68
C ARG A 86 -10.12 9.93 -6.63
N ILE A 87 -9.11 9.15 -7.04
CA ILE A 87 -8.44 8.22 -6.12
C ILE A 87 -7.63 8.98 -5.09
N LYS A 88 -7.85 8.62 -3.83
CA LYS A 88 -7.06 9.06 -2.68
C LYS A 88 -6.09 7.96 -2.29
N VAL A 89 -4.91 8.35 -1.78
CA VAL A 89 -3.81 7.43 -1.55
C VAL A 89 -3.26 7.58 -0.14
N VAL A 90 -3.11 6.45 0.53
CA VAL A 90 -2.42 6.36 1.84
C VAL A 90 -1.26 5.39 1.69
N VAL A 91 -0.09 5.79 2.16
CA VAL A 91 1.13 4.98 2.12
C VAL A 91 1.67 4.84 3.53
N ALA A 92 2.01 3.61 3.91
CA ALA A 92 2.61 3.34 5.22
C ALA A 92 3.61 2.20 5.15
N GLY A 93 4.54 2.17 6.09
CA GLY A 93 5.56 1.13 6.17
C GLY A 93 6.97 1.69 6.01
N GLY A 94 7.80 0.99 5.28
CA GLY A 94 9.16 1.43 4.98
C GLY A 94 10.05 1.62 6.20
N ALA A 95 9.82 0.85 7.26
CA ALA A 95 10.61 0.91 8.49
C ALA A 95 11.93 0.17 8.32
N GLN A 96 12.86 0.42 9.22
CA GLN A 96 14.17 -0.19 9.23
C GLN A 96 14.28 -1.16 10.41
N ILE A 97 13.54 -2.28 10.33
CA ILE A 97 13.47 -3.23 11.43
C ILE A 97 14.46 -4.38 11.27
N LEU A 98 14.58 -4.93 10.05
CA LEU A 98 15.39 -6.11 9.77
C LEU A 98 16.79 -5.77 9.29
N ASP A 99 17.01 -4.55 8.83
CA ASP A 99 18.31 -4.06 8.36
C ASP A 99 18.90 -3.10 9.39
N GLN A 100 19.31 -3.66 10.53
CA GLN A 100 19.80 -2.86 11.66
C GLN A 100 21.06 -2.08 11.33
N GLN A 101 21.84 -2.53 10.36
CA GLN A 101 23.08 -1.89 9.99
C GLN A 101 22.92 -0.93 8.81
N GLY A 102 21.72 -0.84 8.24
CA GLY A 102 21.45 0.04 7.11
C GLY A 102 22.09 -0.41 5.79
N PHE A 103 22.56 -1.65 5.72
CA PHE A 103 23.26 -2.16 4.56
C PHE A 103 22.44 -2.09 3.28
N PHE A 104 21.19 -2.48 3.37
CA PHE A 104 20.31 -2.53 2.20
C PHE A 104 19.32 -1.38 2.16
N ASN A 105 19.01 -0.78 3.31
CA ASN A 105 18.05 0.32 3.42
C ASN A 105 16.75 0.04 2.68
N ILE A 106 16.25 -1.20 2.78
CA ILE A 106 15.10 -1.64 1.99
C ILE A 106 13.88 -0.76 2.27
N GLY A 107 13.61 -0.45 3.53
CA GLY A 107 12.46 0.41 3.87
C GLY A 107 12.55 1.78 3.22
N LYS A 108 13.71 2.42 3.28
CA LYS A 108 13.96 3.72 2.66
C LYS A 108 13.88 3.63 1.13
N ARG A 109 14.43 2.59 0.54
CA ARG A 109 14.39 2.38 -0.91
C ARG A 109 12.97 2.13 -1.40
N ASN A 110 12.19 1.38 -0.64
CA ASN A 110 10.77 1.16 -0.93
C ASN A 110 9.99 2.47 -0.91
N ASP A 111 10.23 3.31 0.10
CA ASP A 111 9.60 4.62 0.20
C ASP A 111 9.99 5.53 -0.97
N MET A 112 11.27 5.57 -1.30
CA MET A 112 11.74 6.41 -2.41
C MET A 112 11.15 5.96 -3.74
N ALA A 113 11.07 4.66 -3.98
CA ALA A 113 10.47 4.11 -5.20
C ALA A 113 8.97 4.48 -5.26
N THR A 114 8.27 4.39 -4.15
CA THR A 114 6.86 4.74 -4.06
C THR A 114 6.65 6.21 -4.43
N ARG A 115 7.39 7.12 -3.80
CA ARG A 115 7.27 8.55 -4.08
C ARG A 115 7.59 8.88 -5.53
N LYS A 116 8.61 8.25 -6.09
CA LYS A 116 9.01 8.46 -7.48
C LYS A 116 7.92 8.04 -8.47
N ILE A 117 7.32 6.87 -8.22
CA ILE A 117 6.25 6.35 -9.09
C ILE A 117 5.04 7.28 -9.05
N PHE A 118 4.60 7.70 -7.88
CA PHE A 118 3.45 8.59 -7.75
C PHE A 118 3.74 9.97 -8.35
N HIS A 119 4.94 10.52 -8.13
CA HIS A 119 5.34 11.80 -8.71
C HIS A 119 5.31 11.75 -10.23
N ARG A 120 5.88 10.71 -10.83
CA ARG A 120 5.91 10.53 -12.29
C ARG A 120 4.53 10.44 -12.92
N ASN A 121 3.57 9.91 -12.18
CA ASN A 121 2.22 9.71 -12.67
C ASN A 121 1.25 10.80 -12.23
N ASN A 122 1.75 11.87 -11.63
CA ASN A 122 0.95 13.00 -11.15
C ASN A 122 -0.14 12.56 -10.16
N VAL A 123 0.20 11.64 -9.27
CA VAL A 123 -0.68 11.17 -8.21
C VAL A 123 -0.18 11.71 -6.88
N ILE A 124 -1.08 12.34 -6.12
CA ILE A 124 -0.77 12.88 -4.80
C ILE A 124 -0.94 11.80 -3.76
N ILE A 125 0.05 11.68 -2.85
CA ILE A 125 -0.09 10.83 -1.67
C ILE A 125 -0.76 11.70 -0.60
N ASP A 126 -2.01 11.35 -0.25
CA ASP A 126 -2.82 12.16 0.68
C ASP A 126 -2.37 12.02 2.12
N HIS A 127 -1.92 10.84 2.52
CA HIS A 127 -1.37 10.59 3.84
C HIS A 127 -0.21 9.62 3.75
N ARG A 128 0.85 9.91 4.50
CA ARG A 128 2.07 9.10 4.45
C ARG A 128 2.62 8.95 5.87
N ASP A 129 2.77 7.68 6.30
CA ASP A 129 3.36 7.35 7.60
C ASP A 129 4.41 6.26 7.38
N VAL A 130 5.66 6.69 7.26
CA VAL A 130 6.75 5.84 6.76
C VAL A 130 7.98 6.01 7.64
N GLY A 131 8.80 4.96 7.69
CA GLY A 131 10.09 5.01 8.37
C GLY A 131 10.04 4.56 9.81
N GLY A 132 11.07 4.93 10.57
CA GLY A 132 11.20 4.52 11.95
C GLY A 132 11.58 3.06 12.11
N ASN A 133 11.22 2.48 13.25
CA ASN A 133 11.53 1.10 13.59
C ASN A 133 10.31 0.36 14.15
N VAL A 134 9.15 0.65 13.61
CA VAL A 134 7.86 0.12 14.08
C VAL A 134 7.22 -0.76 13.01
N ASN A 135 6.36 -1.67 13.44
CA ASN A 135 5.46 -2.41 12.57
C ASN A 135 4.12 -1.68 12.48
N ARG A 136 3.50 -1.75 11.32
CA ARG A 136 2.22 -1.08 11.06
C ARG A 136 1.22 -2.04 10.47
N THR A 137 -0.05 -1.82 10.78
CA THR A 137 -1.20 -2.52 10.19
C THR A 137 -2.14 -1.48 9.61
N ILE A 138 -2.58 -1.68 8.36
CA ILE A 138 -3.53 -0.78 7.70
C ILE A 138 -4.87 -1.50 7.50
N ARG A 139 -5.96 -0.78 7.76
CA ARG A 139 -7.33 -1.22 7.47
C ARG A 139 -8.01 -0.18 6.60
N LEU A 140 -8.68 -0.62 5.55
CA LEU A 140 -9.45 0.23 4.64
C LEU A 140 -10.87 -0.32 4.54
N ALA A 141 -11.85 0.44 5.01
CA ALA A 141 -13.27 0.09 4.90
C ALA A 141 -13.81 0.56 3.55
N ILE A 142 -14.39 -0.36 2.78
CA ILE A 142 -14.87 -0.04 1.43
C ILE A 142 -16.13 0.83 1.44
N LYS A 143 -16.98 0.69 2.44
CA LYS A 143 -18.24 1.43 2.50
C LYS A 143 -18.07 2.96 2.45
N ASP A 144 -17.00 3.48 3.04
CA ASP A 144 -16.80 4.93 3.20
C ASP A 144 -15.35 5.39 3.03
N GLY A 145 -14.41 4.46 2.81
CA GLY A 145 -12.99 4.79 2.67
C GLY A 145 -12.29 5.09 3.98
N GLU A 146 -12.94 4.82 5.12
CA GLU A 146 -12.28 5.03 6.42
C GLU A 146 -11.04 4.17 6.50
N THR A 147 -9.91 4.83 6.73
CA THR A 147 -8.61 4.19 6.81
C THR A 147 -8.06 4.37 8.21
N SER A 148 -7.68 3.27 8.84
CA SER A 148 -7.08 3.28 10.16
C SER A 148 -5.73 2.58 10.13
N MET A 149 -4.88 2.93 11.09
CA MET A 149 -3.56 2.35 11.20
C MET A 149 -3.27 2.03 12.66
N LYS A 150 -2.69 0.84 12.86
CA LYS A 150 -2.17 0.43 14.15
C LYS A 150 -0.65 0.40 14.04
N VAL A 151 0.02 1.10 14.96
CA VAL A 151 1.48 1.10 15.08
C VAL A 151 1.84 0.28 16.30
N SER A 152 2.87 -0.58 16.18
CA SER A 152 3.29 -1.43 17.30
C SER A 152 3.59 -0.60 18.55
N GLY A 153 3.06 -1.04 19.70
CA GLY A 153 3.18 -0.33 20.96
C GLY A 153 2.24 0.87 21.12
N ARG A 154 1.44 1.18 20.13
CA ARG A 154 0.46 2.28 20.15
C ARG A 154 -0.87 1.74 19.66
N GLY A 155 -1.97 2.23 20.16
CA GLY A 155 -3.29 1.77 19.73
C GLY A 155 -3.61 2.08 18.27
N GLU A 156 -4.71 1.55 17.79
CA GLU A 156 -5.24 1.85 16.47
C GLU A 156 -5.83 3.26 16.44
N LYS A 157 -5.58 3.99 15.36
CA LYS A 157 -6.18 5.31 15.15
C LYS A 157 -6.64 5.45 13.71
N LYS A 158 -7.69 6.24 13.51
CA LYS A 158 -8.11 6.64 12.17
C LYS A 158 -7.10 7.63 11.61
N ILE A 159 -6.62 7.37 10.39
CA ILE A 159 -5.65 8.23 9.77
C ILE A 159 -6.35 9.24 8.88
N CYS A 160 -7.33 8.80 8.14
CA CYS A 160 -8.02 9.69 7.25
C CYS A 160 -9.34 9.12 6.79
N LEU A 161 -10.23 10.01 6.41
CA LEU A 161 -11.40 9.69 5.62
C LEU A 161 -11.11 10.11 4.19
N ILE A 162 -11.11 9.15 3.35
CA ILE A 162 -10.83 9.44 1.97
C ILE A 162 -12.11 9.71 1.21
#